data_1a9228000cfb96f247681c67530391bd
#
_entry.id   1a9228000cfb96f247681c67530391bd
#
_cell.length_a   1.000
_cell.length_b   1.000
_cell.length_c   1.000
_cell.angle_alpha   90.00
_cell.angle_beta   90.00
_cell.angle_gamma   90.00
#
_symmetry.space_group_name_H-M   'P 1'
#
loop_
_entity.id
_entity.type
_entity.pdbx_description
1 polymer ?
#
loop_
_entity_poly.entity_id
_entity_poly.type
_entity_poly.pdbx_seq_one_letter_code
_entity_poly.pdbx_strand_id
1 'polypeptide(L)'
;MKRIVTIQDFSCVGSCSLTAAIPVLSAAGVECCGIPTALLSNHTGFPTFYSIDLTDELAPISDQLKREHIDFDGVYTGYIASIDQIEHIEEFIRRFRKPGDPLFIDPVMGDNGEVYATYTPEMCTRMRELCEIADIITPNTTEAAILLDRDPASAPQNETEAQEWLHALHSRYGAQVVLTGLDYEPGKVGSGCLSADGGTIS
;
A
#
# COMPACT_ATOMS: atom_id res chain seq x y z
N MET A 1 -0.31 -17.58 16.57
CA MET A 1 0.48 -16.78 15.63
C MET A 1 -0.45 -15.68 15.15
N LYS A 2 0.03 -14.43 15.02
CA LYS A 2 -0.77 -13.38 14.42
C LYS A 2 -0.94 -13.65 12.93
N ARG A 3 -2.13 -13.35 12.40
CA ARG A 3 -2.47 -13.59 10.99
C ARG A 3 -2.80 -12.27 10.31
N ILE A 4 -2.05 -11.91 9.28
CA ILE A 4 -2.26 -10.70 8.47
C ILE A 4 -2.73 -11.12 7.08
N VAL A 5 -3.82 -10.52 6.61
CA VAL A 5 -4.19 -10.63 5.21
C VAL A 5 -3.51 -9.53 4.41
N THR A 6 -2.93 -9.87 3.27
CA THR A 6 -2.36 -8.91 2.32
C THR A 6 -3.08 -9.02 0.97
N ILE A 7 -3.59 -7.89 0.46
CA ILE A 7 -4.42 -7.80 -0.73
C ILE A 7 -3.67 -6.97 -1.77
N GLN A 8 -3.08 -7.61 -2.76
CA GLN A 8 -2.26 -6.99 -3.81
C GLN A 8 -1.99 -7.98 -4.94
N ASP A 9 -1.35 -7.56 -6.04
CA ASP A 9 -1.06 -8.45 -7.17
C ASP A 9 -0.06 -9.56 -6.82
N PHE A 10 -0.07 -10.60 -7.65
CA PHE A 10 0.92 -11.67 -7.63
C PHE A 10 1.68 -11.70 -8.95
N SER A 11 2.93 -11.29 -8.94
CA SER A 11 3.84 -11.39 -10.09
C SER A 11 4.67 -12.68 -10.02
N CYS A 12 4.54 -13.58 -11.04
CA CYS A 12 5.26 -14.85 -11.06
C CYS A 12 6.79 -14.66 -11.10
N VAL A 13 7.25 -13.62 -11.80
CA VAL A 13 8.65 -13.23 -11.86
C VAL A 13 8.81 -11.80 -11.36
N GLY A 14 9.64 -11.64 -10.34
CA GLY A 14 9.92 -10.39 -9.64
C GLY A 14 9.76 -10.55 -8.13
N SER A 15 10.47 -9.72 -7.37
CA SER A 15 10.36 -9.67 -5.90
C SER A 15 9.57 -8.43 -5.51
N CYS A 16 8.27 -8.46 -5.77
CA CYS A 16 7.34 -7.35 -5.51
C CYS A 16 5.99 -7.88 -5.06
N SER A 17 5.14 -7.03 -4.54
CA SER A 17 3.77 -7.32 -4.13
C SER A 17 3.68 -8.60 -3.27
N LEU A 18 2.78 -9.54 -3.53
CA LEU A 18 2.62 -10.77 -2.73
C LEU A 18 3.91 -11.60 -2.65
N THR A 19 4.71 -11.66 -3.72
CA THR A 19 5.95 -12.45 -3.72
C THR A 19 7.04 -11.86 -2.82
N ALA A 20 6.96 -10.57 -2.47
CA ALA A 20 7.80 -9.93 -1.45
C ALA A 20 7.13 -9.94 -0.07
N ALA A 21 5.85 -9.60 0.03
CA ALA A 21 5.15 -9.47 1.29
C ALA A 21 5.07 -10.80 2.06
N ILE A 22 4.72 -11.90 1.39
CA ILE A 22 4.58 -13.23 2.01
C ILE A 22 5.87 -13.67 2.71
N PRO A 23 7.04 -13.74 2.06
CA PRO A 23 8.26 -14.18 2.73
C PRO A 23 8.72 -13.21 3.84
N VAL A 24 8.57 -11.90 3.66
CA VAL A 24 8.98 -10.90 4.66
C VAL A 24 8.12 -11.02 5.93
N LEU A 25 6.81 -11.03 5.81
CA LEU A 25 5.90 -11.18 6.95
C LEU A 25 6.04 -12.55 7.62
N SER A 26 6.22 -13.62 6.84
CA SER A 26 6.45 -14.95 7.38
C SER A 26 7.76 -15.04 8.17
N ALA A 27 8.85 -14.41 7.66
CA ALA A 27 10.12 -14.35 8.37
C ALA A 27 10.03 -13.52 9.68
N ALA A 28 9.12 -12.54 9.74
CA ALA A 28 8.81 -11.79 10.95
C ALA A 28 7.91 -12.56 11.96
N GLY A 29 7.58 -13.82 11.68
CA GLY A 29 6.78 -14.67 12.58
C GLY A 29 5.26 -14.45 12.49
N VAL A 30 4.78 -13.88 11.38
CA VAL A 30 3.38 -13.64 11.09
C VAL A 30 2.87 -14.63 10.03
N GLU A 31 1.68 -15.19 10.23
CA GLU A 31 0.99 -15.93 9.17
C GLU A 31 0.47 -14.92 8.13
N CYS A 32 1.10 -14.91 6.96
CA CYS A 32 0.72 -14.01 5.86
C CYS A 32 -0.26 -14.72 4.92
N CYS A 33 -1.47 -14.18 4.79
CA CYS A 33 -2.53 -14.70 3.94
C CYS A 33 -2.69 -13.78 2.71
N GLY A 34 -2.22 -14.23 1.54
CA GLY A 34 -2.29 -13.44 0.31
C GLY A 34 -3.64 -13.58 -0.40
N ILE A 35 -4.27 -12.46 -0.76
CA ILE A 35 -5.41 -12.40 -1.67
C ILE A 35 -4.94 -11.65 -2.93
N PRO A 36 -4.82 -12.32 -4.08
CA PRO A 36 -4.33 -11.68 -5.29
C PRO A 36 -5.41 -10.81 -5.94
N THR A 37 -5.06 -9.56 -6.27
CA THR A 37 -5.90 -8.65 -7.07
C THR A 37 -5.72 -8.86 -8.58
N ALA A 38 -4.54 -9.34 -8.97
CA ALA A 38 -4.19 -9.74 -10.32
C ALA A 38 -3.10 -10.81 -10.28
N LEU A 39 -3.04 -11.63 -11.32
CA LEU A 39 -1.93 -12.56 -11.57
C LEU A 39 -1.15 -12.08 -12.79
N LEU A 40 0.13 -11.80 -12.62
CA LEU A 40 1.03 -11.36 -13.69
C LEU A 40 2.10 -12.42 -13.97
N SER A 41 2.43 -12.62 -15.25
CA SER A 41 3.56 -13.48 -15.64
C SER A 41 4.91 -12.95 -15.11
N ASN A 42 5.04 -11.63 -15.06
CA ASN A 42 6.19 -10.88 -14.57
C ASN A 42 5.74 -9.46 -14.23
N HIS A 43 6.48 -8.76 -13.38
CA HIS A 43 6.09 -7.42 -12.95
C HIS A 43 6.11 -6.40 -14.11
N THR A 44 5.41 -5.30 -13.93
CA THR A 44 5.18 -4.27 -14.97
C THR A 44 6.42 -3.50 -15.42
N GLY A 45 7.55 -3.64 -14.76
CA GLY A 45 8.85 -3.10 -15.20
C GLY A 45 9.48 -3.81 -16.39
N PHE A 46 8.95 -4.96 -16.84
CA PHE A 46 9.33 -5.59 -18.08
C PHE A 46 8.62 -4.92 -19.27
N PRO A 47 9.22 -4.94 -20.49
CA PRO A 47 8.61 -4.35 -21.69
C PRO A 47 7.23 -4.91 -22.04
N THR A 48 6.97 -6.19 -21.69
CA THR A 48 5.69 -6.86 -21.91
C THR A 48 5.41 -7.83 -20.78
N PHE A 49 4.14 -8.02 -20.45
CA PHE A 49 3.67 -9.00 -19.48
C PHE A 49 2.27 -9.50 -19.87
N TYR A 50 1.92 -10.67 -19.38
CA TYR A 50 0.56 -11.19 -19.42
C TYR A 50 -0.06 -11.01 -18.05
N SER A 51 -1.31 -10.61 -17.98
CA SER A 51 -2.04 -10.45 -16.72
C SER A 51 -3.44 -11.01 -16.79
N ILE A 52 -3.91 -11.50 -15.66
CA ILE A 52 -5.29 -11.89 -15.39
C ILE A 52 -5.77 -10.96 -14.28
N ASP A 53 -6.82 -10.19 -14.56
CA ASP A 53 -7.52 -9.41 -13.56
C ASP A 53 -8.37 -10.35 -12.69
N LEU A 54 -8.32 -10.16 -11.37
CA LEU A 54 -9.05 -10.97 -10.39
C LEU A 54 -10.09 -10.15 -9.62
N THR A 55 -10.53 -9.02 -10.15
CA THR A 55 -11.51 -8.14 -9.52
C THR A 55 -12.78 -8.90 -9.15
N ASP A 56 -13.34 -9.67 -10.07
CA ASP A 56 -14.59 -10.45 -9.88
C ASP A 56 -14.44 -11.59 -8.85
N GLU A 57 -13.21 -11.99 -8.55
CA GLU A 57 -12.90 -13.06 -7.58
C GLU A 57 -12.79 -12.56 -6.14
N LEU A 58 -12.60 -11.27 -5.91
CA LEU A 58 -12.39 -10.72 -4.56
C LEU A 58 -13.61 -10.93 -3.65
N ALA A 59 -14.82 -10.70 -4.17
CA ALA A 59 -16.04 -10.89 -3.40
C ALA A 59 -16.31 -12.39 -3.09
N PRO A 60 -16.25 -13.34 -4.05
CA PRO A 60 -16.35 -14.78 -3.77
C PRO A 60 -15.33 -15.30 -2.77
N ILE A 61 -14.05 -14.85 -2.86
CA ILE A 61 -13.00 -15.20 -1.90
C ILE A 61 -13.38 -14.69 -0.50
N SER A 62 -13.76 -13.41 -0.38
CA SER A 62 -14.21 -12.81 0.87
C SER A 62 -15.39 -13.57 1.50
N ASP A 63 -16.37 -13.95 0.68
CA ASP A 63 -17.53 -14.71 1.12
C ASP A 63 -17.16 -16.09 1.65
N GLN A 64 -16.25 -16.80 0.97
CA GLN A 64 -15.80 -18.12 1.41
C GLN A 64 -15.02 -18.03 2.71
N LEU A 65 -14.10 -17.07 2.85
CA LEU A 65 -13.37 -16.85 4.10
C LEU A 65 -14.32 -16.56 5.28
N LYS A 66 -15.38 -15.79 5.04
CA LYS A 66 -16.39 -15.50 6.06
C LYS A 66 -17.20 -16.74 6.47
N ARG A 67 -17.56 -17.60 5.51
CA ARG A 67 -18.26 -18.89 5.80
C ARG A 67 -17.41 -19.82 6.64
N GLU A 68 -16.11 -19.86 6.40
CA GLU A 68 -15.15 -20.68 7.17
C GLU A 68 -14.75 -20.03 8.50
N HIS A 69 -15.36 -18.90 8.88
CA HIS A 69 -15.07 -18.16 10.12
C HIS A 69 -13.58 -17.80 10.26
N ILE A 70 -12.92 -17.49 9.14
CA ILE A 70 -11.53 -17.04 9.15
C ILE A 70 -11.46 -15.62 9.71
N ASP A 71 -10.55 -15.40 10.65
CA ASP A 71 -10.26 -14.11 11.27
C ASP A 71 -8.84 -13.68 10.95
N PHE A 72 -8.64 -12.36 10.89
CA PHE A 72 -7.33 -11.72 10.71
C PHE A 72 -7.05 -10.78 11.89
N ASP A 73 -5.76 -10.58 12.18
CA ASP A 73 -5.27 -9.63 13.19
C ASP A 73 -4.76 -8.32 12.56
N GLY A 74 -4.95 -8.15 11.26
CA GLY A 74 -4.62 -6.94 10.52
C GLY A 74 -4.79 -7.11 9.02
N VAL A 75 -4.86 -5.99 8.31
CA VAL A 75 -5.01 -5.92 6.85
C VAL A 75 -3.88 -5.07 6.27
N TYR A 76 -3.30 -5.54 5.18
CA TYR A 76 -2.30 -4.82 4.41
C TYR A 76 -2.70 -4.80 2.93
N THR A 77 -2.75 -3.62 2.31
CA THR A 77 -3.02 -3.48 0.87
C THR A 77 -1.80 -2.97 0.14
N GLY A 78 -1.63 -3.38 -1.11
CA GLY A 78 -0.62 -2.85 -2.03
C GLY A 78 -1.27 -2.38 -3.33
N TYR A 79 -0.73 -2.76 -4.49
CA TYR A 79 -1.24 -2.34 -5.78
C TYR A 79 -2.70 -2.76 -6.02
N ILE A 80 -3.51 -1.78 -6.39
CA ILE A 80 -4.93 -1.89 -6.73
C ILE A 80 -5.12 -1.36 -8.15
N ALA A 81 -5.73 -2.15 -9.03
CA ALA A 81 -5.77 -1.86 -10.46
C ALA A 81 -7.01 -1.07 -10.91
N SER A 82 -8.08 -1.01 -10.11
CA SER A 82 -9.35 -0.38 -10.51
C SER A 82 -10.13 0.18 -9.32
N ILE A 83 -11.11 1.04 -9.61
CA ILE A 83 -12.06 1.56 -8.60
C ILE A 83 -12.88 0.41 -8.00
N ASP A 84 -13.34 -0.53 -8.82
CA ASP A 84 -14.11 -1.69 -8.35
C ASP A 84 -13.31 -2.53 -7.35
N GLN A 85 -11.98 -2.66 -7.57
CA GLN A 85 -11.12 -3.31 -6.58
C GLN A 85 -11.04 -2.53 -5.26
N ILE A 86 -10.97 -1.21 -5.30
CA ILE A 86 -11.00 -0.38 -4.08
C ILE A 86 -12.30 -0.64 -3.31
N GLU A 87 -13.45 -0.67 -3.99
CA GLU A 87 -14.74 -0.95 -3.36
C GLU A 87 -14.81 -2.35 -2.72
N HIS A 88 -14.30 -3.37 -3.39
CA HIS A 88 -14.20 -4.72 -2.83
C HIS A 88 -13.26 -4.78 -1.61
N ILE A 89 -12.15 -4.04 -1.63
CA ILE A 89 -11.20 -3.97 -0.53
C ILE A 89 -11.82 -3.22 0.66
N GLU A 90 -12.51 -2.11 0.44
CA GLU A 90 -13.25 -1.41 1.49
C GLU A 90 -14.30 -2.30 2.15
N GLU A 91 -15.04 -3.09 1.33
CA GLU A 91 -15.99 -4.08 1.86
C GLU A 91 -15.28 -5.17 2.65
N PHE A 92 -14.14 -5.67 2.17
CA PHE A 92 -13.34 -6.64 2.88
C PHE A 92 -12.88 -6.09 4.24
N ILE A 93 -12.37 -4.86 4.27
CA ILE A 93 -11.94 -4.18 5.52
C ILE A 93 -13.14 -4.08 6.49
N ARG A 94 -14.30 -3.63 6.03
CA ARG A 94 -15.51 -3.54 6.89
C ARG A 94 -15.95 -4.91 7.46
N ARG A 95 -15.74 -5.99 6.73
CA ARG A 95 -16.16 -7.35 7.11
C ARG A 95 -15.21 -8.05 8.06
N PHE A 96 -13.91 -7.80 7.96
CA PHE A 96 -12.88 -8.59 8.63
C PHE A 96 -12.06 -7.81 9.66
N ARG A 97 -11.87 -6.49 9.49
CA ARG A 97 -11.13 -5.68 10.46
C ARG A 97 -11.94 -5.51 11.74
N LYS A 98 -11.32 -5.82 12.87
CA LYS A 98 -11.88 -5.60 14.20
C LYS A 98 -11.31 -4.31 14.81
N PRO A 99 -11.99 -3.69 15.78
CA PRO A 99 -11.44 -2.54 16.50
C PRO A 99 -10.07 -2.87 17.11
N GLY A 100 -9.05 -2.07 16.76
CA GLY A 100 -7.67 -2.26 17.22
C GLY A 100 -6.79 -3.13 16.32
N ASP A 101 -7.35 -3.76 15.28
CA ASP A 101 -6.55 -4.45 14.27
C ASP A 101 -5.92 -3.41 13.32
N PRO A 102 -4.60 -3.46 13.08
CA PRO A 102 -3.93 -2.49 12.22
C PRO A 102 -4.35 -2.63 10.76
N LEU A 103 -4.56 -1.47 10.12
CA LEU A 103 -4.77 -1.33 8.68
C LEU A 103 -3.59 -0.60 8.06
N PHE A 104 -2.83 -1.31 7.25
CA PHE A 104 -1.72 -0.78 6.46
C PHE A 104 -2.19 -0.53 5.04
N ILE A 105 -2.03 0.69 4.56
CA ILE A 105 -2.28 1.02 3.16
C ILE A 105 -0.96 1.46 2.52
N ASP A 106 -0.53 0.69 1.53
CA ASP A 106 0.51 1.09 0.60
C ASP A 106 -0.17 1.78 -0.58
N PRO A 107 -0.08 3.12 -0.69
CA PRO A 107 -0.87 3.87 -1.65
C PRO A 107 -0.24 3.85 -3.06
N VAL A 108 -0.08 2.67 -3.62
CA VAL A 108 0.64 2.43 -4.88
C VAL A 108 -0.04 3.14 -6.04
N MET A 109 0.45 4.34 -6.40
CA MET A 109 -0.10 5.20 -7.47
C MET A 109 0.95 5.60 -8.51
N GLY A 110 2.22 5.55 -8.18
CA GLY A 110 3.30 6.02 -9.05
C GLY A 110 4.69 5.81 -8.44
N ASP A 111 5.72 6.07 -9.21
CA ASP A 111 7.12 5.98 -8.79
C ASP A 111 8.01 6.86 -9.66
N ASN A 112 9.20 7.25 -9.18
CA ASN A 112 10.19 8.04 -9.89
C ASN A 112 9.64 9.36 -10.50
N GLY A 113 8.70 10.01 -9.81
CA GLY A 113 8.07 11.27 -10.23
C GLY A 113 6.94 11.11 -11.25
N GLU A 114 6.54 9.89 -11.58
CA GLU A 114 5.51 9.61 -12.58
C GLU A 114 4.34 8.81 -11.98
N VAL A 115 3.10 9.24 -12.29
CA VAL A 115 1.90 8.46 -11.98
C VAL A 115 1.82 7.26 -12.93
N TYR A 116 1.49 6.09 -12.42
CA TYR A 116 1.33 4.91 -13.27
C TYR A 116 0.23 5.12 -14.32
N ALA A 117 0.46 4.64 -15.54
CA ALA A 117 -0.47 4.80 -16.65
C ALA A 117 -1.88 4.23 -16.40
N THR A 118 -2.00 3.31 -15.46
CA THR A 118 -3.28 2.71 -15.03
C THR A 118 -4.03 3.58 -14.00
N TYR A 119 -3.37 4.59 -13.40
CA TYR A 119 -3.96 5.45 -12.38
C TYR A 119 -4.50 6.73 -12.99
N THR A 120 -5.83 6.80 -13.10
CA THR A 120 -6.55 8.02 -13.48
C THR A 120 -6.64 8.99 -12.28
N PRO A 121 -6.94 10.29 -12.51
CA PRO A 121 -7.21 11.22 -11.40
C PRO A 121 -8.30 10.74 -10.42
N GLU A 122 -9.28 10.00 -10.93
CA GLU A 122 -10.34 9.41 -10.11
C GLU A 122 -9.77 8.29 -9.21
N MET A 123 -8.93 7.41 -9.75
CA MET A 123 -8.22 6.39 -8.97
C MET A 123 -7.37 7.01 -7.86
N CYS A 124 -6.63 8.09 -8.16
CA CYS A 124 -5.85 8.81 -7.14
C CYS A 124 -6.75 9.39 -6.04
N THR A 125 -7.95 9.88 -6.39
CA THR A 125 -8.93 10.38 -5.41
C THR A 125 -9.42 9.24 -4.51
N ARG A 126 -9.82 8.10 -5.09
CA ARG A 126 -10.28 6.94 -4.33
C ARG A 126 -9.17 6.35 -3.43
N MET A 127 -7.91 6.36 -3.89
CA MET A 127 -6.78 5.94 -3.07
C MET A 127 -6.55 6.88 -1.87
N ARG A 128 -6.73 8.21 -2.05
CA ARG A 128 -6.68 9.16 -0.92
C ARG A 128 -7.75 8.87 0.12
N GLU A 129 -8.99 8.60 -0.31
CA GLU A 129 -10.09 8.23 0.57
C GLU A 129 -9.79 6.93 1.34
N LEU A 130 -9.18 5.95 0.67
CA LEU A 130 -8.74 4.71 1.33
C LEU A 130 -7.66 5.00 2.39
N CYS A 131 -6.73 5.93 2.13
CA CYS A 131 -5.72 6.34 3.11
C CYS A 131 -6.32 7.03 4.35
N GLU A 132 -7.50 7.68 4.25
CA GLU A 132 -8.16 8.34 5.38
C GLU A 132 -8.62 7.36 6.48
N ILE A 133 -8.80 6.08 6.14
CA ILE A 133 -9.20 5.04 7.12
C ILE A 133 -8.02 4.19 7.61
N ALA A 134 -6.80 4.45 7.12
CA ALA A 134 -5.60 3.71 7.47
C ALA A 134 -5.08 4.06 8.88
N ASP A 135 -4.46 3.08 9.55
CA ASP A 135 -3.63 3.34 10.74
C ASP A 135 -2.20 3.68 10.35
N ILE A 136 -1.74 3.08 9.25
CA ILE A 136 -0.36 3.23 8.74
C ILE A 136 -0.43 3.38 7.22
N ILE A 137 0.27 4.38 6.69
CA ILE A 137 0.48 4.55 5.23
C ILE A 137 1.98 4.51 4.91
N THR A 138 2.33 3.93 3.76
CA THR A 138 3.74 3.70 3.38
C THR A 138 4.10 4.30 2.00
N PRO A 139 3.78 5.60 1.75
CA PRO A 139 4.02 6.19 0.44
C PRO A 139 5.52 6.31 0.12
N ASN A 140 5.87 6.13 -1.15
CA ASN A 140 7.13 6.66 -1.69
C ASN A 140 7.02 8.18 -1.92
N THR A 141 8.10 8.85 -2.35
CA THR A 141 8.10 10.31 -2.55
C THR A 141 7.10 10.78 -3.60
N THR A 142 6.89 10.04 -4.68
CA THR A 142 5.90 10.33 -5.72
C THR A 142 4.47 10.24 -5.18
N GLU A 143 4.18 9.17 -4.48
CA GLU A 143 2.88 8.95 -3.84
C GLU A 143 2.59 9.98 -2.75
N ALA A 144 3.59 10.31 -1.95
CA ALA A 144 3.50 11.37 -0.94
C ALA A 144 3.18 12.74 -1.58
N ALA A 145 3.80 13.06 -2.72
CA ALA A 145 3.48 14.26 -3.49
C ALA A 145 2.01 14.27 -3.93
N ILE A 146 1.54 13.15 -4.51
CA ILE A 146 0.14 12.98 -4.91
C ILE A 146 -0.81 13.13 -3.71
N LEU A 147 -0.51 12.48 -2.60
CA LEU A 147 -1.31 12.55 -1.37
C LEU A 147 -1.36 13.97 -0.78
N LEU A 148 -0.33 14.77 -0.98
CA LEU A 148 -0.23 16.17 -0.53
C LEU A 148 -0.69 17.20 -1.59
N ASP A 149 -1.29 16.76 -2.72
CA ASP A 149 -1.69 17.60 -3.85
C ASP A 149 -0.52 18.44 -4.43
N ARG A 150 0.68 17.84 -4.45
CA ARG A 150 1.89 18.42 -5.06
C ARG A 150 2.15 17.80 -6.43
N ASP A 151 3.07 18.40 -7.19
CA ASP A 151 3.56 17.79 -8.43
C ASP A 151 4.20 16.43 -8.11
N PRO A 152 3.79 15.34 -8.77
CA PRO A 152 4.36 14.00 -8.55
C PRO A 152 5.88 13.93 -8.68
N ALA A 153 6.47 14.81 -9.51
CA ALA A 153 7.92 14.91 -9.67
C ALA A 153 8.64 15.63 -8.52
N SER A 154 7.89 16.23 -7.56
CA SER A 154 8.49 16.83 -6.39
C SER A 154 8.91 15.78 -5.37
N ALA A 155 10.07 16.01 -4.73
CA ALA A 155 10.57 15.16 -3.65
C ALA A 155 11.31 16.03 -2.62
N PRO A 156 11.36 15.62 -1.34
CA PRO A 156 12.17 16.30 -0.33
C PRO A 156 13.65 16.31 -0.73
N GLN A 157 14.30 17.46 -0.58
CA GLN A 157 15.70 17.65 -0.98
C GLN A 157 16.68 17.52 0.21
N ASN A 158 16.17 17.36 1.41
CA ASN A 158 16.92 17.24 2.64
C ASN A 158 16.03 16.69 3.77
N GLU A 159 16.66 16.37 4.89
CA GLU A 159 15.98 15.81 6.07
C GLU A 159 14.86 16.72 6.61
N THR A 160 15.08 18.05 6.63
CA THR A 160 14.07 18.99 7.11
C THR A 160 12.81 18.95 6.27
N GLU A 161 12.94 18.96 4.95
CA GLU A 161 11.80 18.84 4.04
C GLU A 161 11.11 17.47 4.16
N ALA A 162 11.88 16.39 4.35
CA ALA A 162 11.31 15.06 4.58
C ALA A 162 10.47 15.02 5.87
N GLN A 163 10.94 15.65 6.93
CA GLN A 163 10.18 15.79 8.17
C GLN A 163 8.92 16.64 7.98
N GLU A 164 8.98 17.72 7.22
CA GLU A 164 7.81 18.54 6.89
C GLU A 164 6.74 17.72 6.13
N TRP A 165 7.17 16.88 5.18
CA TRP A 165 6.26 16.02 4.44
C TRP A 165 5.63 14.95 5.32
N LEU A 166 6.40 14.31 6.19
CA LEU A 166 5.90 13.35 7.17
C LEU A 166 4.82 13.98 8.06
N HIS A 167 5.08 15.17 8.60
CA HIS A 167 4.12 15.88 9.43
C HIS A 167 2.87 16.31 8.64
N ALA A 168 3.02 16.73 7.39
CA ALA A 168 1.89 17.11 6.54
C ALA A 168 0.99 15.90 6.23
N LEU A 169 1.57 14.75 5.90
CA LEU A 169 0.84 13.50 5.68
C LEU A 169 0.13 13.03 6.95
N HIS A 170 0.85 13.00 8.08
CA HIS A 170 0.24 12.64 9.37
C HIS A 170 -0.92 13.58 9.74
N SER A 171 -0.73 14.89 9.58
CA SER A 171 -1.78 15.87 9.88
C SER A 171 -3.02 15.70 9.00
N ARG A 172 -2.83 15.29 7.74
CA ARG A 172 -3.92 15.11 6.78
C ARG A 172 -4.70 13.81 7.00
N TYR A 173 -4.00 12.70 7.26
CA TYR A 173 -4.60 11.37 7.30
C TYR A 173 -4.78 10.80 8.71
N GLY A 174 -4.15 11.38 9.73
CA GLY A 174 -4.18 10.86 11.10
C GLY A 174 -3.43 9.54 11.28
N ALA A 175 -2.84 9.00 10.22
CA ALA A 175 -2.14 7.73 10.19
C ALA A 175 -0.67 7.88 10.63
N GLN A 176 -0.05 6.80 11.09
CA GLN A 176 1.40 6.70 11.10
C GLN A 176 1.91 6.72 9.66
N VAL A 177 3.03 7.37 9.42
CA VAL A 177 3.58 7.52 8.08
C VAL A 177 4.97 6.92 8.00
N VAL A 178 5.21 6.07 7.00
CA VAL A 178 6.54 5.63 6.60
C VAL A 178 6.79 6.15 5.19
N LEU A 179 7.51 7.25 5.07
CA LEU A 179 7.89 7.84 3.79
C LEU A 179 9.14 7.13 3.27
N THR A 180 9.04 6.50 2.10
CA THR A 180 10.12 5.73 1.47
C THR A 180 10.69 6.44 0.26
N GLY A 181 11.83 5.94 -0.26
CA GLY A 181 12.46 6.48 -1.48
C GLY A 181 13.12 7.84 -1.28
N LEU A 182 13.56 8.18 -0.08
CA LEU A 182 14.34 9.39 0.18
C LEU A 182 15.76 9.21 -0.35
N ASP A 183 16.17 10.00 -1.34
CA ASP A 183 17.43 9.87 -2.09
C ASP A 183 18.25 11.18 -2.15
N TYR A 184 18.02 12.11 -1.23
CA TYR A 184 18.71 13.40 -1.20
C TYR A 184 20.21 13.32 -0.86
N GLU A 185 20.72 12.16 -0.45
CA GLU A 185 22.16 11.91 -0.27
C GLU A 185 22.68 11.00 -1.40
N PRO A 186 23.66 11.43 -2.22
CA PRO A 186 24.18 10.64 -3.33
C PRO A 186 24.59 9.21 -2.94
N GLY A 187 24.01 8.22 -3.62
CA GLY A 187 24.31 6.81 -3.40
C GLY A 187 23.65 6.18 -2.18
N LYS A 188 22.75 6.91 -1.51
CA LYS A 188 21.95 6.40 -0.41
C LYS A 188 20.46 6.51 -0.73
N VAL A 189 19.71 5.53 -0.29
CA VAL A 189 18.26 5.56 -0.24
C VAL A 189 17.83 5.35 1.20
N GLY A 190 16.93 6.19 1.68
CA GLY A 190 16.46 6.18 3.04
C GLY A 190 14.94 6.11 3.15
N SER A 191 14.47 5.99 4.38
CA SER A 191 13.08 6.14 4.73
C SER A 191 12.95 6.93 6.03
N GLY A 192 11.89 7.71 6.16
CA GLY A 192 11.53 8.42 7.39
C GLY A 192 10.24 7.86 7.97
N CYS A 193 10.12 7.84 9.29
CA CYS A 193 8.92 7.37 9.96
C CYS A 193 8.43 8.41 10.97
N LEU A 194 7.14 8.68 10.95
CA LEU A 194 6.44 9.45 11.97
C LEU A 194 5.42 8.55 12.66
N SER A 195 5.63 8.31 13.95
CA SER A 195 4.72 7.51 14.76
C SER A 195 3.45 8.28 15.17
N ALA A 196 2.43 7.57 15.63
CA ALA A 196 1.13 8.16 16.01
C ALA A 196 1.22 9.21 17.15
N ASP A 197 2.26 9.17 17.97
CA ASP A 197 2.53 10.16 19.02
C ASP A 197 3.37 11.35 18.54
N GLY A 198 3.68 11.43 17.23
CA GLY A 198 4.44 12.49 16.61
C GLY A 198 5.96 12.39 16.78
N GLY A 199 6.47 11.26 17.29
CA GLY A 199 7.89 10.98 17.36
C GLY A 199 8.46 10.61 15.98
N THR A 200 9.48 11.31 15.51
CA THR A 200 10.19 10.95 14.27
C THR A 200 11.25 9.88 14.57
N ILE A 201 11.23 8.79 13.82
CA ILE A 201 12.27 7.76 13.81
C ILE A 201 13.01 7.91 12.48
N SER A 202 14.26 8.26 12.54
CA SER A 202 15.17 8.38 11.38
C SER A 202 15.90 7.06 11.14
#